data_317ef31af7977f21eb7c47f84d49e47c
#
_entry.id   317ef31af7977f21eb7c47f84d49e47c
#
_cell.length_a   1.000
_cell.length_b   1.000
_cell.length_c   1.000
_cell.angle_alpha   90.00
_cell.angle_beta   90.00
_cell.angle_gamma   90.00
#
_symmetry.space_group_name_H-M   'P 1'
#
loop_
_entity.id
_entity.type
_entity.pdbx_description
1 polymer ?
#
loop_
_entity_poly.entity_id
_entity_poly.type
_entity_poly.pdbx_seq_one_letter_code
_entity_poly.pdbx_strand_id
1 'polypeptide(L)'
;CIRDRNLQNPAVKNYLFDVVRGWVRDYDIDGLRLDVAYCLDLGFLAELRGLADSIKPEFALVGETLHGDYNRWMNDHACHSVTNYECYKGLYSSFNTGNMHEISYSLNRQFGSEQWCLYTGKHLLSFVDNHDVTRIATILTDKGCLHPIYGLLFGMPGVPSVYYGSEWGMEGDKRNGDPTLRPAVEKPEENDLTAWIAALAHAHTGSKALCRGSYRNVLVQPKQLIFERYADGERVLVAINADANPFDAHFDAGCGRAVDLITGDDHDFGGGSTLEPY
;
A
#
# COMPACT_ATOMS: atom_id res chain seq x y z
N CYS A 1 25.31 1.01 -11.38
CA CYS A 1 23.90 1.39 -11.40
C CYS A 1 23.38 1.63 -12.81
N ILE A 2 22.09 1.90 -12.93
CA ILE A 2 21.36 2.20 -14.17
C ILE A 2 21.99 3.32 -14.98
N ARG A 3 22.68 4.26 -14.37
CA ARG A 3 23.45 5.33 -15.04
C ARG A 3 24.56 4.82 -15.97
N ASP A 4 24.98 3.57 -15.81
CA ASP A 4 26.05 2.96 -16.59
C ASP A 4 25.55 2.24 -17.84
N ARG A 5 24.23 2.20 -18.05
CA ARG A 5 23.61 1.55 -19.21
C ARG A 5 22.94 2.58 -20.12
N ASN A 6 23.34 2.62 -21.37
CA ASN A 6 22.67 3.44 -22.35
C ASN A 6 21.40 2.73 -22.84
N LEU A 7 20.25 3.04 -22.22
CA LEU A 7 18.95 2.47 -22.57
C LEU A 7 18.41 2.93 -23.93
N GLN A 8 19.06 3.89 -24.59
CA GLN A 8 18.74 4.27 -25.97
C GLN A 8 19.51 3.42 -27.00
N ASN A 9 20.52 2.64 -26.58
CA ASN A 9 21.25 1.73 -27.44
C ASN A 9 20.41 0.48 -27.71
N PRO A 10 20.06 0.19 -28.98
CA PRO A 10 19.25 -0.98 -29.34
C PRO A 10 19.83 -2.32 -28.88
N ALA A 11 21.16 -2.48 -28.93
CA ALA A 11 21.79 -3.71 -28.48
C ALA A 11 21.62 -3.95 -26.97
N VAL A 12 21.67 -2.88 -26.15
CA VAL A 12 21.42 -2.96 -24.71
C VAL A 12 19.95 -3.29 -24.44
N LYS A 13 19.02 -2.62 -25.13
CA LYS A 13 17.58 -2.90 -24.99
C LYS A 13 17.26 -4.34 -25.35
N ASN A 14 17.70 -4.80 -26.51
CA ASN A 14 17.45 -6.17 -26.97
C ASN A 14 17.99 -7.20 -25.98
N TYR A 15 19.21 -7.00 -25.48
CA TYR A 15 19.77 -7.87 -24.45
C TYR A 15 18.89 -7.94 -23.18
N LEU A 16 18.45 -6.80 -22.66
CA LEU A 16 17.60 -6.76 -21.47
C LEU A 16 16.23 -7.40 -21.72
N PHE A 17 15.64 -7.18 -22.89
CA PHE A 17 14.37 -7.79 -23.25
C PHE A 17 14.49 -9.31 -23.43
N ASP A 18 15.60 -9.81 -23.97
CA ASP A 18 15.87 -11.24 -24.07
C ASP A 18 16.08 -11.87 -22.69
N VAL A 19 16.69 -11.16 -21.74
CA VAL A 19 16.77 -11.60 -20.34
C VAL A 19 15.37 -11.74 -19.73
N VAL A 20 14.49 -10.75 -19.93
CA VAL A 20 13.11 -10.81 -19.43
C VAL A 20 12.36 -12.01 -20.04
N ARG A 21 12.45 -12.20 -21.36
CA ARG A 21 11.86 -13.39 -22.03
C ARG A 21 12.42 -14.69 -21.46
N GLY A 22 13.73 -14.74 -21.19
CA GLY A 22 14.39 -15.88 -20.57
C GLY A 22 13.82 -16.16 -19.17
N TRP A 23 13.66 -15.15 -18.33
CA TRP A 23 13.09 -15.33 -16.99
C TRP A 23 11.64 -15.81 -17.01
N VAL A 24 10.82 -15.29 -17.93
CA VAL A 24 9.45 -15.80 -18.11
C VAL A 24 9.47 -17.26 -18.54
N ARG A 25 10.30 -17.63 -19.51
CA ARG A 25 10.39 -19.01 -20.00
C ARG A 25 10.90 -19.98 -18.93
N ASP A 26 11.94 -19.58 -18.18
CA ASP A 26 12.69 -20.48 -17.30
C ASP A 26 12.11 -20.51 -15.88
N TYR A 27 11.46 -19.43 -15.41
CA TYR A 27 10.95 -19.28 -14.05
C TYR A 27 9.48 -18.92 -13.97
N ASP A 28 8.82 -18.73 -15.12
CA ASP A 28 7.39 -18.39 -15.22
C ASP A 28 6.97 -17.15 -14.38
N ILE A 29 7.84 -16.14 -14.32
CA ILE A 29 7.54 -14.90 -13.57
C ILE A 29 6.34 -14.17 -14.18
N ASP A 30 5.58 -13.43 -13.31
CA ASP A 30 4.36 -12.71 -13.67
C ASP A 30 4.55 -11.18 -13.68
N GLY A 31 5.76 -10.71 -13.49
CA GLY A 31 6.03 -9.28 -13.51
C GLY A 31 7.45 -8.90 -13.12
N LEU A 32 7.73 -7.61 -13.17
CA LEU A 32 9.01 -7.01 -12.80
C LEU A 32 8.80 -5.86 -11.84
N ARG A 33 9.63 -5.80 -10.81
CA ARG A 33 9.87 -4.57 -10.05
C ARG A 33 11.08 -3.86 -10.65
N LEU A 34 10.89 -2.63 -11.08
CA LEU A 34 11.93 -1.81 -11.71
C LEU A 34 12.56 -0.91 -10.66
N ASP A 35 13.81 -1.19 -10.34
CA ASP A 35 14.60 -0.39 -9.41
C ASP A 35 14.83 1.02 -9.98
N VAL A 36 14.69 2.04 -9.13
CA VAL A 36 14.92 3.45 -9.49
C VAL A 36 14.19 3.85 -10.80
N ALA A 37 12.95 3.42 -10.98
CA ALA A 37 12.20 3.60 -12.22
C ALA A 37 12.08 5.08 -12.65
N TYR A 38 12.11 6.01 -11.70
CA TYR A 38 12.08 7.45 -11.99
C TYR A 38 13.32 7.98 -12.72
N CYS A 39 14.40 7.19 -12.79
CA CYS A 39 15.61 7.49 -13.55
C CYS A 39 15.67 6.78 -14.92
N LEU A 40 14.73 5.90 -15.23
CA LEU A 40 14.70 5.16 -16.48
C LEU A 40 14.24 6.07 -17.63
N ASP A 41 14.78 5.79 -18.83
CA ASP A 41 14.33 6.44 -20.07
C ASP A 41 12.87 6.05 -20.36
N LEU A 42 12.01 7.04 -20.61
CA LEU A 42 10.58 6.81 -20.84
C LEU A 42 10.31 6.02 -22.13
N GLY A 43 11.16 6.17 -23.16
CA GLY A 43 11.07 5.36 -24.37
C GLY A 43 11.39 3.89 -24.09
N PHE A 44 12.40 3.63 -23.27
CA PHE A 44 12.69 2.25 -22.79
C PHE A 44 11.51 1.67 -21.98
N LEU A 45 10.90 2.46 -21.09
CA LEU A 45 9.72 2.00 -20.33
C LEU A 45 8.54 1.66 -21.26
N ALA A 46 8.31 2.46 -22.30
CA ALA A 46 7.23 2.20 -23.26
C ALA A 46 7.48 0.92 -24.07
N GLU A 47 8.72 0.69 -24.50
CA GLU A 47 9.08 -0.55 -25.20
C GLU A 47 8.99 -1.77 -24.25
N LEU A 48 9.43 -1.63 -22.99
CA LEU A 48 9.31 -2.69 -21.98
C LEU A 48 7.83 -2.98 -21.66
N ARG A 49 6.97 -1.97 -21.64
CA ARG A 49 5.51 -2.13 -21.47
C ARG A 49 4.93 -2.94 -22.64
N GLY A 50 5.26 -2.58 -23.88
CA GLY A 50 4.83 -3.33 -25.07
C GLY A 50 5.32 -4.78 -25.05
N LEU A 51 6.53 -5.03 -24.56
CA LEU A 51 7.04 -6.39 -24.33
C LEU A 51 6.19 -7.12 -23.28
N ALA A 52 5.96 -6.51 -22.11
CA ALA A 52 5.17 -7.10 -21.02
C ALA A 52 3.78 -7.52 -21.49
N ASP A 53 3.08 -6.61 -22.17
CA ASP A 53 1.73 -6.87 -22.71
C ASP A 53 1.72 -8.02 -23.75
N SER A 54 2.85 -8.26 -24.46
CA SER A 54 2.99 -9.32 -25.43
C SER A 54 3.36 -10.69 -24.85
N ILE A 55 3.95 -10.73 -23.66
CA ILE A 55 4.43 -11.98 -23.02
C ILE A 55 3.29 -12.70 -22.30
N LYS A 56 2.62 -11.99 -21.39
CA LYS A 56 1.49 -12.49 -20.59
C LYS A 56 0.43 -11.40 -20.50
N PRO A 57 -0.88 -11.72 -20.56
CA PRO A 57 -1.95 -10.71 -20.47
C PRO A 57 -1.92 -9.89 -19.15
N GLU A 58 -1.44 -10.50 -18.07
CA GLU A 58 -1.40 -9.89 -16.73
C GLU A 58 0.02 -9.67 -16.21
N PHE A 59 1.02 -9.56 -17.11
CA PHE A 59 2.41 -9.34 -16.71
C PHE A 59 2.57 -7.93 -16.10
N ALA A 60 2.83 -7.86 -14.79
CA ALA A 60 2.86 -6.62 -14.06
C ALA A 60 4.21 -5.90 -14.15
N LEU A 61 4.19 -4.57 -14.34
CA LEU A 61 5.34 -3.70 -14.18
C LEU A 61 5.09 -2.79 -12.98
N VAL A 62 5.92 -2.89 -11.94
CA VAL A 62 5.90 -2.03 -10.75
C VAL A 62 7.19 -1.22 -10.70
N GLY A 63 7.09 0.11 -10.78
CA GLY A 63 8.23 1.01 -10.76
C GLY A 63 8.52 1.51 -9.35
N GLU A 64 9.77 1.47 -8.92
CA GLU A 64 10.17 2.23 -7.73
C GLU A 64 10.25 3.71 -8.08
N THR A 65 9.43 4.52 -7.41
CA THR A 65 9.39 5.97 -7.56
C THR A 65 9.30 6.63 -6.20
N LEU A 66 10.26 7.49 -5.87
CA LEU A 66 10.37 8.11 -4.55
C LEU A 66 9.56 9.39 -4.43
N HIS A 67 9.47 10.18 -5.51
CA HIS A 67 8.87 11.51 -5.50
C HIS A 67 8.49 11.97 -6.91
N GLY A 68 7.75 13.07 -7.00
CA GLY A 68 7.29 13.66 -8.26
C GLY A 68 5.85 13.27 -8.60
N ASP A 69 5.42 13.63 -9.80
CA ASP A 69 4.11 13.22 -10.31
C ASP A 69 4.20 11.78 -10.82
N TYR A 70 3.59 10.86 -10.09
CA TYR A 70 3.61 9.43 -10.41
C TYR A 70 2.93 9.10 -11.75
N ASN A 71 2.04 9.96 -12.28
CA ASN A 71 1.43 9.76 -13.59
C ASN A 71 2.46 9.69 -14.71
N ARG A 72 3.65 10.29 -14.52
CA ARG A 72 4.75 10.22 -15.48
C ARG A 72 5.23 8.78 -15.72
N TRP A 73 5.19 7.94 -14.68
CA TRP A 73 5.69 6.55 -14.73
C TRP A 73 4.59 5.50 -14.62
N MET A 74 3.38 5.89 -14.18
CA MET A 74 2.22 5.02 -14.00
C MET A 74 1.11 5.44 -14.98
N ASN A 75 1.15 4.87 -16.17
CA ASN A 75 0.20 5.14 -17.25
C ASN A 75 0.18 3.98 -18.25
N ASP A 76 -0.65 4.07 -19.29
CA ASP A 76 -0.87 3.01 -20.27
C ASP A 76 0.37 2.65 -21.12
N HIS A 77 1.42 3.47 -21.06
CA HIS A 77 2.66 3.30 -21.81
C HIS A 77 3.89 3.05 -20.94
N ALA A 78 3.70 2.89 -19.62
CA ALA A 78 4.80 2.68 -18.68
C ALA A 78 4.43 1.63 -17.63
N CYS A 79 4.75 1.86 -16.34
CA CYS A 79 4.42 0.92 -15.29
C CYS A 79 2.90 0.86 -15.03
N HIS A 80 2.42 -0.29 -14.61
CA HIS A 80 1.05 -0.48 -14.13
C HIS A 80 0.84 0.16 -12.74
N SER A 81 1.89 0.12 -11.91
CA SER A 81 1.92 0.65 -10.57
C SER A 81 3.29 1.23 -10.24
N VAL A 82 3.34 2.11 -9.24
CA VAL A 82 4.58 2.59 -8.64
C VAL A 82 4.49 2.59 -7.12
N THR A 83 5.64 2.62 -6.45
CA THR A 83 5.72 2.67 -4.98
C THR A 83 5.18 3.98 -4.41
N ASN A 84 4.36 3.89 -3.37
CA ASN A 84 3.68 5.05 -2.77
C ASN A 84 4.47 5.62 -1.57
N TYR A 85 5.64 6.20 -1.82
CA TYR A 85 6.45 6.83 -0.79
C TYR A 85 5.79 8.08 -0.16
N GLU A 86 4.88 8.74 -0.87
CA GLU A 86 4.14 9.89 -0.33
C GLU A 86 3.26 9.46 0.84
N CYS A 87 2.46 8.39 0.67
CA CYS A 87 1.66 7.86 1.77
C CYS A 87 2.50 7.19 2.87
N TYR A 88 3.63 6.56 2.53
CA TYR A 88 4.52 5.95 3.51
C TYR A 88 4.87 6.91 4.65
N LYS A 89 5.30 8.15 4.33
CA LYS A 89 5.58 9.15 5.35
C LYS A 89 4.34 9.51 6.17
N GLY A 90 3.22 9.77 5.49
CA GLY A 90 1.96 10.11 6.15
C GLY A 90 1.45 9.01 7.07
N LEU A 91 1.64 7.74 6.69
CA LEU A 91 1.26 6.59 7.52
C LEU A 91 1.93 6.65 8.89
N TYR A 92 3.26 6.50 8.97
CA TYR A 92 3.92 6.47 10.30
C TYR A 92 3.86 7.81 11.04
N SER A 93 3.92 8.93 10.32
CA SER A 93 3.90 10.28 10.93
C SER A 93 2.57 10.54 11.64
N SER A 94 1.45 10.18 11.02
CA SER A 94 0.12 10.38 11.61
C SER A 94 -0.06 9.62 12.92
N PHE A 95 0.44 8.40 13.00
CA PHE A 95 0.37 7.60 14.24
C PHE A 95 1.31 8.17 15.32
N ASN A 96 2.54 8.53 14.98
CA ASN A 96 3.52 9.05 15.93
C ASN A 96 3.15 10.41 16.50
N THR A 97 2.49 11.26 15.71
CA THR A 97 2.08 12.61 16.14
C THR A 97 0.64 12.67 16.65
N GLY A 98 -0.13 11.58 16.52
CA GLY A 98 -1.56 11.55 16.80
C GLY A 98 -2.34 12.52 15.90
N ASN A 99 -1.99 12.61 14.61
CA ASN A 99 -2.60 13.53 13.65
C ASN A 99 -3.06 12.83 12.38
N MET A 100 -4.21 12.16 12.42
CA MET A 100 -4.79 11.46 11.27
C MET A 100 -5.21 12.39 10.12
N HIS A 101 -5.27 13.71 10.34
CA HIS A 101 -5.51 14.68 9.27
C HIS A 101 -4.39 14.65 8.21
N GLU A 102 -3.14 14.32 8.59
CA GLU A 102 -2.01 14.24 7.66
C GLU A 102 -2.24 13.12 6.62
N ILE A 103 -2.47 11.90 7.08
CA ILE A 103 -2.68 10.77 6.15
C ILE A 103 -4.03 10.88 5.42
N SER A 104 -5.07 11.33 6.08
CA SER A 104 -6.37 11.58 5.46
C SER A 104 -6.29 12.58 4.30
N TYR A 105 -5.52 13.67 4.47
CA TYR A 105 -5.27 14.62 3.39
C TYR A 105 -4.51 13.97 2.23
N SER A 106 -3.46 13.20 2.51
CA SER A 106 -2.67 12.51 1.47
C SER A 106 -3.53 11.52 0.69
N LEU A 107 -4.36 10.73 1.37
CA LEU A 107 -5.28 9.78 0.74
C LEU A 107 -6.33 10.47 -0.11
N ASN A 108 -6.95 11.54 0.40
CA ASN A 108 -7.93 12.29 -0.38
C ASN A 108 -7.30 12.97 -1.60
N ARG A 109 -6.11 13.56 -1.45
CA ARG A 109 -5.37 14.16 -2.55
C ARG A 109 -5.01 13.14 -3.63
N GLN A 110 -4.66 11.93 -3.26
CA GLN A 110 -4.31 10.87 -4.20
C GLN A 110 -5.53 10.21 -4.83
N PHE A 111 -6.53 9.84 -4.05
CA PHE A 111 -7.59 8.91 -4.45
C PHE A 111 -9.01 9.44 -4.33
N GLY A 112 -9.20 10.67 -3.88
CA GLY A 112 -10.53 11.29 -3.81
C GLY A 112 -11.20 11.40 -5.16
N SER A 113 -12.46 11.84 -5.17
CA SER A 113 -13.30 11.97 -6.36
C SER A 113 -13.20 13.34 -7.05
N GLU A 114 -12.53 14.29 -6.43
CA GLU A 114 -12.43 15.65 -6.95
C GLU A 114 -11.49 15.75 -8.15
N GLN A 115 -11.73 16.67 -9.05
CA GLN A 115 -10.95 16.83 -10.29
C GLN A 115 -9.45 17.12 -10.03
N TRP A 116 -9.10 17.65 -8.87
CA TRP A 116 -7.71 17.91 -8.47
C TRP A 116 -7.00 16.71 -7.85
N CYS A 117 -7.70 15.59 -7.63
CA CYS A 117 -7.09 14.37 -7.12
C CYS A 117 -6.20 13.72 -8.18
N LEU A 118 -5.06 13.20 -7.75
CA LEU A 118 -3.97 12.88 -8.68
C LEU A 118 -4.06 11.49 -9.30
N TYR A 119 -4.52 10.50 -8.52
CA TYR A 119 -4.41 9.07 -8.87
C TYR A 119 -5.72 8.31 -8.68
N THR A 120 -6.85 8.99 -8.81
CA THR A 120 -8.18 8.37 -8.73
C THR A 120 -8.29 7.19 -9.70
N GLY A 121 -8.70 6.02 -9.19
CA GLY A 121 -8.81 4.78 -9.97
C GLY A 121 -7.48 4.08 -10.27
N LYS A 122 -6.34 4.58 -9.78
CA LYS A 122 -5.03 3.93 -9.92
C LYS A 122 -4.64 3.16 -8.65
N HIS A 123 -3.83 2.13 -8.82
CA HIS A 123 -3.41 1.23 -7.75
C HIS A 123 -1.89 1.37 -7.49
N LEU A 124 -1.53 2.19 -6.51
CA LEU A 124 -0.16 2.37 -6.07
C LEU A 124 0.25 1.22 -5.12
N LEU A 125 1.50 0.78 -5.19
CA LEU A 125 2.07 -0.18 -4.23
C LEU A 125 2.35 0.56 -2.92
N SER A 126 1.48 0.37 -1.93
CA SER A 126 1.53 1.03 -0.63
C SER A 126 2.15 0.12 0.43
N PHE A 127 2.92 0.69 1.35
CA PHE A 127 3.66 -0.04 2.38
C PHE A 127 3.85 0.81 3.63
N VAL A 128 4.06 0.17 4.76
CA VAL A 128 4.44 0.82 6.03
C VAL A 128 5.95 0.77 6.27
N ASP A 129 6.63 -0.19 5.66
CA ASP A 129 8.08 -0.29 5.55
C ASP A 129 8.50 -1.13 4.33
N ASN A 130 9.79 -1.14 4.04
CA ASN A 130 10.41 -1.97 3.02
C ASN A 130 11.91 -2.16 3.31
N HIS A 131 12.63 -2.75 2.35
CA HIS A 131 14.07 -3.04 2.48
C HIS A 131 14.99 -1.79 2.47
N ASP A 132 14.47 -0.60 2.20
CA ASP A 132 15.23 0.66 2.07
C ASP A 132 14.90 1.70 3.14
N VAL A 133 13.95 1.42 4.02
CA VAL A 133 13.55 2.31 5.10
C VAL A 133 13.58 1.60 6.46
N THR A 134 13.64 2.38 7.53
CA THR A 134 13.54 1.85 8.90
C THR A 134 12.23 1.09 9.06
N ARG A 135 12.29 -0.08 9.69
CA ARG A 135 11.13 -0.94 9.91
C ARG A 135 10.06 -0.25 10.73
N ILE A 136 8.79 -0.53 10.42
CA ILE A 136 7.67 0.15 11.08
C ILE A 136 7.63 -0.09 12.57
N ALA A 137 7.98 -1.30 13.02
CA ALA A 137 8.11 -1.62 14.45
C ALA A 137 9.17 -0.79 15.16
N THR A 138 10.21 -0.31 14.46
CA THR A 138 11.22 0.61 15.02
C THR A 138 10.76 2.08 14.96
N ILE A 139 10.04 2.47 13.89
CA ILE A 139 9.63 3.86 13.66
C ILE A 139 8.50 4.28 14.60
N LEU A 140 7.56 3.40 14.90
CA LEU A 140 6.43 3.71 15.78
C LEU A 140 6.90 3.94 17.22
N THR A 141 6.52 5.06 17.78
CA THR A 141 6.79 5.42 19.18
C THR A 141 5.91 4.62 20.14
N ASP A 142 4.69 4.29 19.71
CA ASP A 142 3.76 3.44 20.42
C ASP A 142 3.54 2.14 19.63
N LYS A 143 3.93 1.02 20.22
CA LYS A 143 3.82 -0.30 19.56
C LYS A 143 2.37 -0.80 19.45
N GLY A 144 1.45 -0.31 20.28
CA GLY A 144 0.01 -0.55 20.13
C GLY A 144 -0.50 -0.15 18.75
N CYS A 145 0.11 0.86 18.15
CA CYS A 145 -0.24 1.32 16.80
C CYS A 145 0.13 0.35 15.66
N LEU A 146 0.83 -0.78 15.92
CA LEU A 146 1.14 -1.77 14.86
C LEU A 146 -0.13 -2.39 14.26
N HIS A 147 -1.13 -2.71 15.06
CA HIS A 147 -2.39 -3.27 14.54
C HIS A 147 -3.17 -2.26 13.69
N PRO A 148 -3.51 -1.06 14.18
CA PRO A 148 -4.29 -0.11 13.39
C PRO A 148 -3.56 0.46 12.16
N ILE A 149 -2.21 0.54 12.14
CA ILE A 149 -1.50 0.99 10.94
C ILE A 149 -1.59 -0.03 9.79
N TYR A 150 -1.59 -1.34 10.09
CA TYR A 150 -1.87 -2.36 9.09
C TYR A 150 -3.34 -2.36 8.69
N GLY A 151 -4.28 -2.13 9.62
CA GLY A 151 -5.69 -1.90 9.30
C GLY A 151 -5.87 -0.77 8.29
N LEU A 152 -5.15 0.35 8.48
CA LEU A 152 -5.14 1.46 7.54
C LEU A 152 -4.50 1.06 6.19
N LEU A 153 -3.35 0.36 6.19
CA LEU A 153 -2.66 -0.07 4.96
C LEU A 153 -3.55 -0.96 4.08
N PHE A 154 -4.23 -1.94 4.68
CA PHE A 154 -5.10 -2.85 3.93
C PHE A 154 -6.46 -2.24 3.58
N GLY A 155 -6.91 -1.23 4.32
CA GLY A 155 -8.17 -0.53 4.05
C GLY A 155 -8.05 0.58 2.99
N MET A 156 -6.91 1.26 2.89
CA MET A 156 -6.70 2.38 1.96
C MET A 156 -6.64 1.91 0.49
N PRO A 157 -6.85 2.82 -0.49
CA PRO A 157 -6.68 2.49 -1.90
C PRO A 157 -5.24 2.10 -2.24
N GLY A 158 -5.10 1.16 -3.18
CA GLY A 158 -3.80 0.70 -3.68
C GLY A 158 -3.60 -0.80 -3.45
N VAL A 159 -2.38 -1.24 -3.62
CA VAL A 159 -1.96 -2.62 -3.37
C VAL A 159 -1.14 -2.65 -2.08
N PRO A 160 -1.63 -3.25 -0.99
CA PRO A 160 -0.89 -3.35 0.25
C PRO A 160 0.32 -4.28 0.08
N SER A 161 1.47 -3.85 0.56
CA SER A 161 2.72 -4.62 0.55
C SER A 161 3.24 -4.78 1.97
N VAL A 162 3.51 -6.03 2.35
CA VAL A 162 4.11 -6.39 3.64
C VAL A 162 5.53 -6.87 3.40
N TYR A 163 6.49 -6.24 4.07
CA TYR A 163 7.89 -6.63 3.97
C TYR A 163 8.18 -7.78 4.95
N TYR A 164 8.96 -8.78 4.52
CA TYR A 164 9.22 -9.97 5.35
C TYR A 164 9.75 -9.61 6.73
N GLY A 165 9.23 -10.26 7.74
CA GLY A 165 9.53 -10.01 9.15
C GLY A 165 8.70 -8.90 9.79
N SER A 166 8.14 -7.98 9.01
CA SER A 166 7.28 -6.91 9.53
C SER A 166 5.94 -7.45 10.02
N GLU A 167 5.50 -8.60 9.48
CA GLU A 167 4.28 -9.29 9.88
C GLU A 167 4.33 -9.87 11.31
N TRP A 168 5.50 -9.95 11.92
CA TRP A 168 5.64 -10.28 13.35
C TRP A 168 6.32 -9.19 14.17
N GLY A 169 6.44 -7.98 13.59
CA GLY A 169 6.99 -6.82 14.29
C GLY A 169 8.51 -6.78 14.38
N MET A 170 9.22 -7.36 13.41
CA MET A 170 10.69 -7.28 13.33
C MET A 170 11.15 -5.83 13.33
N GLU A 171 12.12 -5.53 14.17
CA GLU A 171 12.76 -4.22 14.25
C GLU A 171 13.99 -4.11 13.33
N GLY A 172 14.33 -2.89 12.92
CA GLY A 172 15.50 -2.58 12.13
C GLY A 172 15.58 -1.11 11.81
N ASP A 173 16.73 -0.50 12.11
CA ASP A 173 16.95 0.94 11.90
C ASP A 173 17.93 1.16 10.74
N LYS A 174 17.49 1.92 9.73
CA LYS A 174 18.33 2.27 8.57
C LYS A 174 19.65 2.95 8.95
N ARG A 175 19.69 3.68 10.06
CA ARG A 175 20.91 4.34 10.55
C ARG A 175 22.03 3.34 10.89
N ASN A 176 21.64 2.09 11.18
CA ASN A 176 22.58 0.99 11.47
C ASN A 176 22.98 0.20 10.21
N GLY A 177 22.58 0.67 9.03
CA GLY A 177 22.92 0.09 7.74
C GLY A 177 21.95 -1.02 7.27
N ASP A 178 22.12 -1.42 6.02
CA ASP A 178 21.27 -2.40 5.32
C ASP A 178 21.17 -3.77 6.03
N PRO A 179 22.22 -4.32 6.68
CA PRO A 179 22.08 -5.61 7.35
C PRO A 179 20.99 -5.65 8.43
N THR A 180 20.65 -4.51 9.06
CA THR A 180 19.58 -4.45 10.06
C THR A 180 18.19 -4.45 9.44
N LEU A 181 18.08 -4.03 8.18
CA LEU A 181 16.82 -4.02 7.41
C LEU A 181 16.59 -5.35 6.69
N ARG A 182 17.67 -6.05 6.33
CA ARG A 182 17.67 -7.26 5.48
C ARG A 182 18.35 -8.46 6.15
N PRO A 183 18.03 -8.77 7.42
CA PRO A 183 18.64 -9.91 8.09
C PRO A 183 18.19 -11.21 7.45
N ALA A 184 19.04 -12.24 7.48
CA ALA A 184 18.62 -13.58 7.19
C ALA A 184 17.69 -14.08 8.31
N VAL A 185 16.55 -14.65 7.94
CA VAL A 185 15.58 -15.21 8.87
C VAL A 185 15.60 -16.73 8.75
N GLU A 186 15.94 -17.42 9.83
CA GLU A 186 15.98 -18.89 9.86
C GLU A 186 14.58 -19.48 10.01
N LYS A 187 13.74 -18.84 10.81
CA LYS A 187 12.36 -19.26 11.08
C LYS A 187 11.43 -18.07 11.21
N PRO A 188 10.19 -18.15 10.70
CA PRO A 188 9.18 -17.12 10.97
C PRO A 188 8.82 -17.14 12.47
N GLU A 189 8.45 -15.96 12.99
CA GLU A 189 8.05 -15.75 14.39
C GLU A 189 6.57 -15.34 14.41
N GLU A 190 5.68 -16.29 14.07
CA GLU A 190 4.25 -16.02 14.02
C GLU A 190 3.71 -15.62 15.40
N ASN A 191 2.91 -14.55 15.40
CA ASN A 191 2.28 -13.99 16.59
C ASN A 191 0.88 -13.40 16.26
N ASP A 192 0.28 -12.66 17.21
CA ASP A 192 -1.01 -12.00 17.04
C ASP A 192 -1.03 -10.99 15.88
N LEU A 193 0.05 -10.25 15.66
CA LEU A 193 0.18 -9.33 14.52
C LEU A 193 0.16 -10.10 13.19
N THR A 194 0.80 -11.28 13.13
CA THR A 194 0.76 -12.13 11.93
C THR A 194 -0.67 -12.58 11.63
N ALA A 195 -1.40 -13.02 12.66
CA ALA A 195 -2.79 -13.42 12.52
C ALA A 195 -3.68 -12.24 12.08
N TRP A 196 -3.46 -11.06 12.66
CA TRP A 196 -4.16 -9.83 12.27
C TRP A 196 -3.94 -9.47 10.80
N ILE A 197 -2.69 -9.43 10.35
CA ILE A 197 -2.34 -9.13 8.95
C ILE A 197 -2.95 -10.17 8.00
N ALA A 198 -2.96 -11.45 8.37
CA ALA A 198 -3.61 -12.50 7.58
C ALA A 198 -5.12 -12.25 7.45
N ALA A 199 -5.81 -11.90 8.54
CA ALA A 199 -7.23 -11.56 8.52
C ALA A 199 -7.52 -10.33 7.64
N LEU A 200 -6.70 -9.28 7.75
CA LEU A 200 -6.79 -8.09 6.89
C LEU A 200 -6.58 -8.42 5.41
N ALA A 201 -5.61 -9.29 5.09
CA ALA A 201 -5.34 -9.72 3.73
C ALA A 201 -6.52 -10.52 3.14
N HIS A 202 -7.15 -11.38 3.93
CA HIS A 202 -8.36 -12.09 3.50
C HIS A 202 -9.54 -11.14 3.30
N ALA A 203 -9.78 -10.21 4.21
CA ALA A 203 -10.81 -9.18 4.06
C ALA A 203 -10.57 -8.32 2.81
N HIS A 204 -9.32 -7.88 2.58
CA HIS A 204 -8.96 -7.09 1.41
C HIS A 204 -9.21 -7.85 0.11
N THR A 205 -8.67 -9.07 -0.03
CA THR A 205 -8.78 -9.85 -1.26
C THR A 205 -10.19 -10.35 -1.52
N GLY A 206 -11.00 -10.54 -0.47
CA GLY A 206 -12.41 -10.92 -0.55
C GLY A 206 -13.37 -9.79 -0.92
N SER A 207 -12.92 -8.52 -0.84
CA SER A 207 -13.75 -7.34 -1.04
C SER A 207 -13.40 -6.58 -2.31
N LYS A 208 -14.38 -6.42 -3.22
CA LYS A 208 -14.22 -5.57 -4.41
C LYS A 208 -14.01 -4.11 -4.03
N ALA A 209 -14.70 -3.65 -2.99
CA ALA A 209 -14.58 -2.29 -2.50
C ALA A 209 -13.16 -2.01 -1.98
N LEU A 210 -12.56 -2.90 -1.20
CA LEU A 210 -11.19 -2.74 -0.72
C LEU A 210 -10.16 -2.86 -1.85
N CYS A 211 -10.33 -3.81 -2.78
CA CYS A 211 -9.41 -4.00 -3.89
C CYS A 211 -9.40 -2.82 -4.87
N ARG A 212 -10.58 -2.29 -5.27
CA ARG A 212 -10.68 -1.33 -6.38
C ARG A 212 -11.69 -0.20 -6.17
N GLY A 213 -12.25 -0.08 -4.97
CA GLY A 213 -13.27 0.92 -4.67
C GLY A 213 -12.74 2.36 -4.64
N SER A 214 -13.68 3.28 -4.78
CA SER A 214 -13.45 4.71 -4.55
C SER A 214 -13.05 4.98 -3.10
N TYR A 215 -12.62 6.20 -2.80
CA TYR A 215 -12.24 6.64 -1.47
C TYR A 215 -13.01 7.90 -1.10
N ARG A 216 -13.54 7.94 0.14
CA ARG A 216 -14.20 9.12 0.71
C ARG A 216 -14.00 9.16 2.22
N ASN A 217 -13.54 10.30 2.75
CA ASN A 217 -13.50 10.53 4.20
C ASN A 217 -14.92 10.57 4.77
N VAL A 218 -15.12 9.96 5.93
CA VAL A 218 -16.37 9.97 6.70
C VAL A 218 -16.18 10.74 8.01
N LEU A 219 -15.15 10.40 8.79
CA LEU A 219 -14.77 11.07 10.03
C LEU A 219 -13.27 11.22 10.10
N VAL A 220 -12.78 12.41 10.40
CA VAL A 220 -11.35 12.66 10.64
C VAL A 220 -11.20 13.40 11.95
N GLN A 221 -10.52 12.78 12.89
CA GLN A 221 -10.18 13.32 14.21
C GLN A 221 -8.65 13.22 14.41
N PRO A 222 -8.06 13.83 15.43
CA PRO A 222 -6.62 13.74 15.65
C PRO A 222 -6.07 12.31 15.68
N LYS A 223 -6.77 11.39 16.37
CA LYS A 223 -6.33 10.00 16.50
C LYS A 223 -7.27 8.97 15.85
N GLN A 224 -8.38 9.40 15.27
CA GLN A 224 -9.35 8.52 14.64
C GLN A 224 -9.57 8.91 13.18
N LEU A 225 -9.73 7.89 12.34
CA LEU A 225 -10.04 8.05 10.93
C LEU A 225 -11.07 7.02 10.52
N ILE A 226 -12.21 7.49 9.96
CA ILE A 226 -13.17 6.63 9.28
C ILE A 226 -13.29 7.08 7.84
N PHE A 227 -13.16 6.15 6.91
CA PHE A 227 -13.36 6.39 5.49
C PHE A 227 -14.16 5.29 4.84
N GLU A 228 -14.72 5.59 3.70
CA GLU A 228 -15.53 4.70 2.89
C GLU A 228 -14.75 4.24 1.66
N ARG A 229 -14.91 2.95 1.34
CA ARG A 229 -14.56 2.35 0.07
C ARG A 229 -15.84 1.85 -0.61
N TYR A 230 -15.98 2.08 -1.91
CA TYR A 230 -17.18 1.66 -2.64
C TYR A 230 -16.85 1.16 -4.05
N ALA A 231 -17.33 -0.02 -4.41
CA ALA A 231 -17.26 -0.58 -5.75
C ALA A 231 -18.41 -1.56 -6.01
N ASP A 232 -19.04 -1.49 -7.18
CA ASP A 232 -19.99 -2.49 -7.70
C ASP A 232 -21.15 -2.83 -6.72
N GLY A 233 -21.64 -1.84 -5.98
CA GLY A 233 -22.70 -2.03 -4.99
C GLY A 233 -22.22 -2.51 -3.61
N GLU A 234 -20.96 -2.85 -3.46
CA GLU A 234 -20.33 -3.14 -2.18
C GLU A 234 -19.79 -1.86 -1.54
N ARG A 235 -20.06 -1.69 -0.25
CA ARG A 235 -19.63 -0.57 0.54
C ARG A 235 -18.94 -1.05 1.80
N VAL A 236 -17.72 -0.55 2.06
CA VAL A 236 -16.95 -0.87 3.25
C VAL A 236 -16.60 0.43 3.99
N LEU A 237 -16.85 0.46 5.29
CA LEU A 237 -16.33 1.48 6.20
C LEU A 237 -15.08 0.94 6.87
N VAL A 238 -13.98 1.67 6.75
CA VAL A 238 -12.73 1.36 7.46
C VAL A 238 -12.61 2.34 8.60
N ALA A 239 -12.59 1.83 9.82
CA ALA A 239 -12.52 2.62 11.04
C ALA A 239 -11.20 2.34 11.79
N ILE A 240 -10.44 3.38 12.06
CA ILE A 240 -9.13 3.32 12.71
C ILE A 240 -9.17 4.15 13.98
N ASN A 241 -8.76 3.55 15.09
CA ASN A 241 -8.47 4.25 16.34
C ASN A 241 -6.99 4.07 16.70
N ALA A 242 -6.23 5.15 16.73
CA ALA A 242 -4.81 5.17 17.12
C ALA A 242 -4.63 5.69 18.56
N ASP A 243 -5.63 5.52 19.40
CA ASP A 243 -5.57 5.87 20.81
C ASP A 243 -5.61 4.63 21.71
N ALA A 244 -4.93 4.71 22.85
CA ALA A 244 -5.01 3.74 23.94
C ALA A 244 -6.36 3.71 24.67
N ASN A 245 -7.27 4.62 24.32
CA ASN A 245 -8.60 4.72 24.91
C ASN A 245 -9.67 4.44 23.84
N PRO A 246 -10.82 3.89 24.23
CA PRO A 246 -11.96 3.75 23.33
C PRO A 246 -12.46 5.14 22.90
N PHE A 247 -13.04 5.21 21.72
CA PHE A 247 -13.58 6.45 21.16
C PHE A 247 -14.99 6.24 20.63
N ASP A 248 -15.96 7.00 21.16
CA ASP A 248 -17.33 6.99 20.66
C ASP A 248 -17.42 7.84 19.39
N ALA A 249 -17.49 7.18 18.26
CA ALA A 249 -17.55 7.81 16.96
C ALA A 249 -18.98 8.28 16.63
N HIS A 250 -19.14 9.57 16.34
CA HIS A 250 -20.40 10.15 15.90
C HIS A 250 -20.31 10.52 14.43
N PHE A 251 -20.96 9.74 13.57
CA PHE A 251 -20.99 9.94 12.12
C PHE A 251 -22.25 9.32 11.50
N ASP A 252 -22.58 9.75 10.30
CA ASP A 252 -23.63 9.10 9.51
C ASP A 252 -23.03 7.90 8.76
N ALA A 253 -23.37 6.70 9.21
CA ALA A 253 -22.95 5.47 8.55
C ALA A 253 -23.69 5.25 7.22
N GLY A 254 -24.79 5.95 6.96
CA GLY A 254 -25.64 5.77 5.77
C GLY A 254 -26.33 4.40 5.69
N CYS A 255 -26.30 3.62 6.79
CA CYS A 255 -26.98 2.33 6.94
C CYS A 255 -27.24 2.05 8.42
N GLY A 256 -28.22 1.19 8.73
CA GLY A 256 -28.53 0.79 10.11
C GLY A 256 -27.64 -0.33 10.62
N ARG A 257 -27.13 -1.18 9.74
CA ARG A 257 -26.29 -2.35 10.09
C ARG A 257 -25.20 -2.60 9.07
N ALA A 258 -24.11 -3.21 9.53
CA ALA A 258 -23.03 -3.73 8.72
C ALA A 258 -22.50 -5.04 9.32
N VAL A 259 -21.71 -5.79 8.55
CA VAL A 259 -20.98 -6.96 9.00
C VAL A 259 -19.53 -6.59 9.11
N ASP A 260 -18.89 -6.92 10.23
CA ASP A 260 -17.45 -6.81 10.40
C ASP A 260 -16.75 -7.84 9.50
N LEU A 261 -15.90 -7.37 8.59
CA LEU A 261 -15.20 -8.25 7.64
C LEU A 261 -14.11 -9.12 8.27
N ILE A 262 -13.69 -8.79 9.51
CA ILE A 262 -12.65 -9.53 10.23
C ILE A 262 -13.25 -10.60 11.11
N THR A 263 -14.30 -10.25 11.90
CA THR A 263 -14.91 -11.17 12.87
C THR A 263 -16.13 -11.90 12.32
N GLY A 264 -16.81 -11.34 11.34
CA GLY A 264 -18.09 -11.81 10.81
C GLY A 264 -19.30 -11.40 11.67
N ASP A 265 -19.10 -10.56 12.68
CA ASP A 265 -20.15 -10.12 13.59
C ASP A 265 -21.02 -9.00 12.97
N ASP A 266 -22.29 -8.98 13.32
CA ASP A 266 -23.19 -7.89 12.98
C ASP A 266 -22.93 -6.66 13.88
N HIS A 267 -22.79 -5.49 13.26
CA HIS A 267 -22.73 -4.20 13.93
C HIS A 267 -24.03 -3.40 13.67
N ASP A 268 -24.67 -2.93 14.76
CA ASP A 268 -25.87 -2.09 14.72
C ASP A 268 -25.49 -0.63 15.04
N PHE A 269 -25.50 0.22 14.04
CA PHE A 269 -25.19 1.66 14.19
C PHE A 269 -26.24 2.44 15.00
N GLY A 270 -27.45 1.88 15.20
CA GLY A 270 -28.47 2.47 16.08
C GLY A 270 -28.05 2.54 17.56
N GLY A 271 -27.14 1.65 17.97
CA GLY A 271 -26.52 1.62 19.29
C GLY A 271 -25.28 2.53 19.44
N GLY A 272 -24.90 3.26 18.40
CA GLY A 272 -23.65 4.02 18.35
C GLY A 272 -22.49 3.20 17.77
N SER A 273 -21.28 3.78 17.75
CA SER A 273 -20.06 3.14 17.26
C SER A 273 -18.89 3.50 18.18
N THR A 274 -18.60 2.62 19.13
CA THR A 274 -17.39 2.74 19.95
C THR A 274 -16.26 2.03 19.22
N LEU A 275 -15.19 2.74 18.93
CA LEU A 275 -13.93 2.18 18.41
C LEU A 275 -13.07 1.79 19.60
N GLU A 276 -12.76 0.52 19.72
CA GLU A 276 -11.89 0.01 20.76
C GLU A 276 -10.46 0.58 20.63
N PRO A 277 -9.64 0.56 21.71
CA PRO A 277 -8.23 0.97 21.65
C PRO A 277 -7.44 0.14 20.65
N TYR A 278 -6.62 0.81 19.81
CA TYR A 278 -5.69 0.24 18.81
C TYR A 278 -6.28 -0.70 17.78
#